data_ad9a472d582d38ff694f2a47a92827f4
#
_entry.id   ad9a472d582d38ff694f2a47a92827f4
#
_cell.length_a   1.000
_cell.length_b   1.000
_cell.length_c   1.000
_cell.angle_alpha   90.00
_cell.angle_beta   90.00
_cell.angle_gamma   90.00
#
_symmetry.space_group_name_H-M   'P 1'
#
loop_
_entity.id
_entity.type
_entity.pdbx_description
1 polymer ?
#
loop_
_entity_poly.entity_id
_entity_poly.type
_entity_poly.pdbx_seq_one_letter_code
_entity_poly.pdbx_strand_id
1 'polypeptide(L)'
;MRVCIAMVRHQQALAARSRARNPTHPERCAVATTYLKRSNPPQQAIDTATAETVSKMLAEIQAGGEEAVRRFARDLDGYAGEIVLGEAAFAAAEKALTPGIKADIRFARDRVQDFARRQRDSLHEFKCELLPGLEVGQRLIPCNTAGCYVPGGRYAHAASAIMSVGTAQVAGVKHIVATSPATRDHGVHPGVLYAMRLCGAHTVLALGGVQAVAALAYGTFSGHEADIIVGPGNRFVAEAKRMLFGRVGIDVVAGPTESAVIADDSADPMVVTADLVGQAEHGPDSPVWLITTSRRLGEEVLRLAPAAIDALPELARKAATAAWRDYAEVVLCDTREEVVVVSDRYACEHLQVMAADLDWWLAHLTNYGSLFLGEETTVAYGDKCSGPNHILPTRGAARYSGGLSVGKFIKTVTWQRLTREASRTVGQVAARISRLEGMEGHARTGDVRLHKYYSQERFDLGTLDGHKR
;
A
#
# COMPACT_ATOMS: atom_id res chain seq x y z
N MET A 1 23.47 -21.11 30.25
CA MET A 1 24.56 -20.16 29.92
C MET A 1 25.20 -20.40 28.53
N ARG A 2 25.43 -21.62 28.06
CA ARG A 2 26.03 -21.88 26.71
C ARG A 2 25.11 -21.58 25.50
N VAL A 3 23.80 -21.70 25.63
CA VAL A 3 22.83 -21.41 24.57
C VAL A 3 22.64 -19.92 24.31
N CYS A 4 22.66 -19.07 25.35
CA CYS A 4 22.60 -17.61 25.20
C CYS A 4 23.81 -17.01 24.48
N ILE A 5 25.00 -17.58 24.68
CA ILE A 5 26.24 -17.09 24.05
C ILE A 5 26.24 -17.39 22.54
N ALA A 6 25.63 -18.52 22.12
CA ALA A 6 25.51 -18.88 20.71
C ALA A 6 24.52 -17.97 19.96
N MET A 7 23.39 -17.59 20.58
CA MET A 7 22.42 -16.66 19.98
C MET A 7 22.99 -15.25 19.83
N VAL A 8 23.72 -14.74 20.83
CA VAL A 8 24.35 -13.42 20.76
C VAL A 8 25.44 -13.38 19.66
N ARG A 9 26.22 -14.44 19.50
CA ARG A 9 27.21 -14.53 18.41
C ARG A 9 26.56 -14.62 17.03
N HIS A 10 25.43 -15.30 16.91
CA HIS A 10 24.69 -15.39 15.64
C HIS A 10 24.06 -14.02 15.26
N GLN A 11 23.50 -13.29 16.22
CA GLN A 11 23.01 -11.92 16.01
C GLN A 11 24.11 -10.91 15.70
N GLN A 12 25.29 -11.05 16.36
CA GLN A 12 26.45 -10.22 16.04
C GLN A 12 27.04 -10.53 14.66
N ALA A 13 26.99 -11.78 14.20
CA ALA A 13 27.42 -12.14 12.85
C ALA A 13 26.44 -11.64 11.78
N LEU A 14 25.13 -11.61 12.05
CA LEU A 14 24.12 -10.99 11.18
C LEU A 14 24.25 -9.47 11.14
N ALA A 15 24.48 -8.83 12.28
CA ALA A 15 24.71 -7.38 12.37
C ALA A 15 26.04 -6.95 11.72
N ALA A 16 27.09 -7.79 11.78
CA ALA A 16 28.35 -7.54 11.09
C ALA A 16 28.21 -7.69 9.56
N ARG A 17 27.39 -8.62 9.09
CA ARG A 17 27.06 -8.75 7.66
C ARG A 17 26.21 -7.61 7.12
N SER A 18 25.34 -6.99 7.95
CA SER A 18 24.55 -5.82 7.55
C SER A 18 25.39 -4.53 7.52
N ARG A 19 26.45 -4.41 8.34
CA ARG A 19 27.36 -3.26 8.34
C ARG A 19 28.40 -3.28 7.21
N ALA A 20 28.64 -4.44 6.59
CA ALA A 20 29.63 -4.58 5.53
C ALA A 20 29.09 -4.30 4.11
N ARG A 21 27.81 -3.93 3.98
CA ARG A 21 27.17 -3.63 2.68
C ARG A 21 26.33 -2.36 2.74
N ASN A 22 26.96 -1.23 2.98
CA ASN A 22 26.47 0.04 2.52
C ASN A 22 27.45 0.47 1.41
N PRO A 23 27.19 0.17 0.13
CA PRO A 23 27.89 0.85 -0.92
C PRO A 23 27.47 2.32 -0.79
N THR A 24 28.42 3.19 -0.53
CA THR A 24 28.27 4.63 -0.69
C THR A 24 27.48 4.88 -1.96
N HIS A 25 26.34 5.58 -1.86
CA HIS A 25 25.57 6.00 -3.02
C HIS A 25 26.57 6.55 -4.06
N PRO A 26 26.67 5.97 -5.25
CA PRO A 26 27.42 6.60 -6.32
C PRO A 26 26.76 7.97 -6.52
N GLU A 27 27.58 9.01 -6.57
CA GLU A 27 27.18 10.34 -7.02
C GLU A 27 26.26 10.16 -8.22
N ARG A 28 25.18 10.95 -8.29
CA ARG A 28 24.18 10.92 -9.37
C ARG A 28 24.85 11.25 -10.70
N CYS A 29 25.65 10.33 -11.25
CA CYS A 29 26.08 10.39 -12.63
C CYS A 29 24.83 10.35 -13.50
N ALA A 30 24.71 11.29 -14.40
CA ALA A 30 23.69 11.29 -15.43
C ALA A 30 23.94 10.05 -16.29
N VAL A 31 23.15 8.98 -16.04
CA VAL A 31 23.20 7.78 -16.89
C VAL A 31 22.71 8.18 -18.28
N ALA A 32 23.55 8.00 -19.29
CA ALA A 32 23.19 8.23 -20.68
C ALA A 32 22.27 7.09 -21.12
N THR A 33 20.96 7.32 -21.10
CA THR A 33 19.97 6.35 -21.56
C THR A 33 19.58 6.58 -23.01
N THR A 34 19.51 5.52 -23.81
CA THR A 34 19.00 5.57 -25.18
C THR A 34 17.54 5.10 -25.18
N TYR A 35 16.64 5.95 -25.65
CA TYR A 35 15.24 5.58 -25.82
C TYR A 35 15.01 5.00 -27.22
N LEU A 36 14.68 3.72 -27.33
CA LEU A 36 14.17 3.12 -28.58
C LEU A 36 12.73 3.53 -28.84
N LYS A 37 11.95 3.73 -27.76
CA LYS A 37 10.64 4.38 -27.76
C LYS A 37 10.55 5.28 -26.52
N ARG A 38 10.03 6.49 -26.72
CA ARG A 38 9.80 7.45 -25.63
C ARG A 38 8.31 7.74 -25.52
N SER A 39 7.84 7.89 -24.28
CA SER A 39 6.47 8.33 -23.99
C SER A 39 6.25 9.77 -24.46
N ASN A 40 5.02 10.06 -24.87
CA ASN A 40 4.56 11.41 -25.20
C ASN A 40 3.14 11.58 -24.66
N PRO A 41 2.97 11.58 -23.31
CA PRO A 41 1.65 11.67 -22.71
C PRO A 41 1.00 13.02 -23.02
N PRO A 42 -0.32 13.04 -23.21
CA PRO A 42 -1.07 14.28 -23.29
C PRO A 42 -0.81 15.15 -22.08
N GLN A 43 -0.74 16.47 -22.27
CA GLN A 43 -0.53 17.39 -21.15
C GLN A 43 -1.67 17.26 -20.15
N GLN A 44 -1.36 16.76 -18.96
CA GLN A 44 -2.35 16.65 -17.89
C GLN A 44 -2.58 18.04 -17.28
N ALA A 45 -3.80 18.56 -17.42
CA ALA A 45 -4.24 19.70 -16.61
C ALA A 45 -4.37 19.26 -15.14
N ILE A 46 -4.10 20.18 -14.22
CA ILE A 46 -4.38 19.96 -12.79
C ILE A 46 -5.89 19.73 -12.68
N ASP A 47 -6.30 18.57 -12.20
CA ASP A 47 -7.71 18.14 -12.14
C ASP A 47 -8.41 18.80 -10.92
N THR A 48 -8.53 20.13 -10.96
CA THR A 48 -9.23 20.90 -9.92
C THR A 48 -10.71 20.55 -9.87
N ALA A 49 -11.31 20.21 -11.01
CA ALA A 49 -12.72 19.85 -11.10
C ALA A 49 -13.05 18.55 -10.32
N THR A 50 -12.15 17.56 -10.33
CA THR A 50 -12.32 16.37 -9.50
C THR A 50 -12.27 16.72 -8.02
N ALA A 51 -11.32 17.57 -7.60
CA ALA A 51 -11.20 17.99 -6.21
C ALA A 51 -12.44 18.77 -5.71
N GLU A 52 -12.94 19.70 -6.50
CA GLU A 52 -14.16 20.48 -6.18
C GLU A 52 -15.38 19.56 -6.06
N THR A 53 -15.56 18.63 -7.01
CA THR A 53 -16.66 17.66 -7.01
C THR A 53 -16.63 16.81 -5.75
N VAL A 54 -15.46 16.24 -5.43
CA VAL A 54 -15.28 15.38 -4.25
C VAL A 54 -15.53 16.15 -2.96
N SER A 55 -14.98 17.36 -2.84
CA SER A 55 -15.17 18.23 -1.66
C SER A 55 -16.64 18.50 -1.40
N LYS A 56 -17.39 18.87 -2.45
CA LYS A 56 -18.83 19.11 -2.35
C LYS A 56 -19.59 17.85 -1.92
N MET A 57 -19.31 16.71 -2.56
CA MET A 57 -19.95 15.44 -2.20
C MET A 57 -19.68 15.04 -0.74
N LEU A 58 -18.43 15.15 -0.27
CA LEU A 58 -18.07 14.85 1.11
C LEU A 58 -18.82 15.73 2.10
N ALA A 59 -18.92 17.04 1.83
CA ALA A 59 -19.66 17.99 2.67
C ALA A 59 -21.16 17.67 2.72
N GLU A 60 -21.78 17.37 1.58
CA GLU A 60 -23.20 16.99 1.51
C GLU A 60 -23.47 15.66 2.24
N ILE A 61 -22.58 14.67 2.13
CA ILE A 61 -22.75 13.38 2.82
C ILE A 61 -22.54 13.57 4.33
N GLN A 62 -21.57 14.38 4.74
CA GLN A 62 -21.36 14.65 6.16
C GLN A 62 -22.57 15.32 6.81
N ALA A 63 -23.25 16.22 6.10
CA ALA A 63 -24.44 16.90 6.59
C ALA A 63 -25.72 16.04 6.52
N GLY A 64 -25.88 15.27 5.43
CA GLY A 64 -27.13 14.55 5.11
C GLY A 64 -27.12 13.06 5.47
N GLY A 65 -25.97 12.52 5.94
CA GLY A 65 -25.87 11.12 6.40
C GLY A 65 -26.32 10.08 5.37
N GLU A 66 -27.08 9.09 5.84
CA GLU A 66 -27.57 7.97 5.01
C GLU A 66 -28.41 8.42 3.81
N GLU A 67 -29.24 9.45 3.98
CA GLU A 67 -30.10 9.92 2.91
C GLU A 67 -29.28 10.49 1.74
N ALA A 68 -28.25 11.26 2.05
CA ALA A 68 -27.34 11.80 1.02
C ALA A 68 -26.59 10.66 0.30
N VAL A 69 -26.10 9.65 1.02
CA VAL A 69 -25.44 8.49 0.42
C VAL A 69 -26.41 7.73 -0.50
N ARG A 70 -27.65 7.47 -0.06
CA ARG A 70 -28.68 6.80 -0.88
C ARG A 70 -29.03 7.61 -2.13
N ARG A 71 -29.09 8.94 -2.01
CA ARG A 71 -29.29 9.82 -3.17
C ARG A 71 -28.17 9.67 -4.19
N PHE A 72 -26.90 9.76 -3.76
CA PHE A 72 -25.77 9.59 -4.67
C PHE A 72 -25.68 8.19 -5.26
N ALA A 73 -26.05 7.15 -4.52
CA ALA A 73 -26.11 5.78 -5.07
C ALA A 73 -27.15 5.69 -6.19
N ARG A 74 -28.33 6.33 -6.03
CA ARG A 74 -29.34 6.37 -7.10
C ARG A 74 -28.89 7.20 -8.31
N ASP A 75 -28.35 8.39 -8.05
CA ASP A 75 -28.08 9.38 -9.10
C ASP A 75 -26.83 9.01 -9.93
N LEU A 76 -25.78 8.44 -9.29
CA LEU A 76 -24.52 8.13 -9.95
C LEU A 76 -24.39 6.67 -10.37
N ASP A 77 -24.85 5.72 -9.53
CA ASP A 77 -24.71 4.29 -9.80
C ASP A 77 -26.02 3.67 -10.35
N GLY A 78 -27.13 4.43 -10.33
CA GLY A 78 -28.45 3.93 -10.69
C GLY A 78 -28.98 2.87 -9.73
N TYR A 79 -28.42 2.76 -8.53
CA TYR A 79 -28.76 1.72 -7.58
C TYR A 79 -29.70 2.22 -6.48
N ALA A 80 -30.88 1.58 -6.39
CA ALA A 80 -31.91 1.89 -5.40
C ALA A 80 -32.21 0.71 -4.45
N GLY A 81 -31.39 -0.35 -4.50
CA GLY A 81 -31.55 -1.53 -3.65
C GLY A 81 -31.01 -1.35 -2.23
N GLU A 82 -30.95 -2.46 -1.51
CA GLU A 82 -30.43 -2.50 -0.14
C GLU A 82 -28.93 -2.19 -0.11
N ILE A 83 -28.56 -1.17 0.67
CA ILE A 83 -27.16 -0.78 0.83
C ILE A 83 -26.40 -1.79 1.67
N VAL A 84 -26.95 -2.23 2.81
CA VAL A 84 -26.33 -3.24 3.67
C VAL A 84 -26.77 -4.62 3.19
N LEU A 85 -25.80 -5.40 2.70
CA LEU A 85 -26.10 -6.72 2.16
C LEU A 85 -26.17 -7.78 3.28
N GLY A 86 -27.31 -8.48 3.34
CA GLY A 86 -27.58 -9.53 4.31
C GLY A 86 -27.28 -10.94 3.79
N GLU A 87 -27.57 -11.95 4.63
CA GLU A 87 -27.29 -13.37 4.33
C GLU A 87 -27.92 -13.88 3.03
N ALA A 88 -29.11 -13.38 2.67
CA ALA A 88 -29.77 -13.76 1.41
C ALA A 88 -28.92 -13.39 0.17
N ALA A 89 -28.26 -12.21 0.19
CA ALA A 89 -27.36 -11.78 -0.89
C ALA A 89 -26.11 -12.66 -0.97
N PHE A 90 -25.54 -13.03 0.17
CA PHE A 90 -24.38 -13.93 0.21
C PHE A 90 -24.71 -15.34 -0.29
N ALA A 91 -25.86 -15.89 0.12
CA ALA A 91 -26.32 -17.19 -0.33
C ALA A 91 -26.59 -17.20 -1.86
N ALA A 92 -27.21 -16.13 -2.37
CA ALA A 92 -27.44 -15.97 -3.82
C ALA A 92 -26.12 -15.88 -4.58
N ALA A 93 -25.15 -15.11 -4.09
CA ALA A 93 -23.83 -14.99 -4.71
C ALA A 93 -23.08 -16.33 -4.72
N GLU A 94 -23.10 -17.08 -3.61
CA GLU A 94 -22.48 -18.40 -3.54
C GLU A 94 -23.12 -19.40 -4.50
N LYS A 95 -24.44 -19.37 -4.64
CA LYS A 95 -25.20 -20.23 -5.56
C LYS A 95 -24.91 -19.90 -7.02
N ALA A 96 -24.64 -18.66 -7.35
CA ALA A 96 -24.34 -18.21 -8.71
C ALA A 96 -22.96 -18.65 -9.21
N LEU A 97 -22.05 -19.07 -8.32
CA LEU A 97 -20.68 -19.43 -8.66
C LEU A 97 -20.52 -20.95 -8.86
N THR A 98 -19.76 -21.33 -9.89
CA THR A 98 -19.39 -22.73 -10.10
C THR A 98 -18.46 -23.24 -8.99
N PRO A 99 -18.42 -24.56 -8.72
CA PRO A 99 -17.47 -25.14 -7.78
C PRO A 99 -16.01 -24.81 -8.10
N GLY A 100 -15.62 -24.75 -9.38
CA GLY A 100 -14.29 -24.37 -9.83
C GLY A 100 -13.94 -22.95 -9.40
N ILE A 101 -14.75 -21.96 -9.74
CA ILE A 101 -14.50 -20.54 -9.35
C ILE A 101 -14.44 -20.39 -7.84
N LYS A 102 -15.28 -21.09 -7.07
CA LYS A 102 -15.17 -21.08 -5.60
C LYS A 102 -13.88 -21.68 -5.09
N ALA A 103 -13.37 -22.72 -5.75
CA ALA A 103 -12.07 -23.31 -5.42
C ALA A 103 -10.91 -22.34 -5.74
N ASP A 104 -10.95 -21.65 -6.87
CA ASP A 104 -9.93 -20.67 -7.25
C ASP A 104 -9.89 -19.47 -6.30
N ILE A 105 -11.06 -18.95 -5.90
CA ILE A 105 -11.13 -17.87 -4.90
C ILE A 105 -10.58 -18.33 -3.55
N ARG A 106 -10.86 -19.56 -3.11
CA ARG A 106 -10.27 -20.13 -1.89
C ARG A 106 -8.76 -20.29 -2.02
N PHE A 107 -8.27 -20.81 -3.14
CA PHE A 107 -6.84 -20.93 -3.42
C PHE A 107 -6.13 -19.59 -3.28
N ALA A 108 -6.66 -18.53 -3.91
CA ALA A 108 -6.11 -17.18 -3.84
C ALA A 108 -6.14 -16.64 -2.41
N ARG A 109 -7.28 -16.75 -1.71
CA ARG A 109 -7.41 -16.34 -0.31
C ARG A 109 -6.35 -16.98 0.58
N ASP A 110 -6.15 -18.29 0.45
CA ASP A 110 -5.21 -19.04 1.31
C ASP A 110 -3.79 -18.52 1.15
N ARG A 111 -3.31 -18.26 -0.09
CA ARG A 111 -1.97 -17.72 -0.34
C ARG A 111 -1.80 -16.30 0.20
N VAL A 112 -2.77 -15.44 -0.06
CA VAL A 112 -2.71 -14.05 0.43
C VAL A 112 -2.71 -14.01 1.95
N GLN A 113 -3.56 -14.80 2.60
CA GLN A 113 -3.59 -14.85 4.05
C GLN A 113 -2.35 -15.53 4.65
N ASP A 114 -1.78 -16.54 3.99
CA ASP A 114 -0.52 -17.15 4.44
C ASP A 114 0.63 -16.16 4.35
N PHE A 115 0.72 -15.42 3.26
CA PHE A 115 1.73 -14.38 3.12
C PHE A 115 1.55 -13.28 4.18
N ALA A 116 0.31 -12.82 4.39
CA ALA A 116 -0.01 -11.83 5.41
C ALA A 116 0.33 -12.32 6.83
N ARG A 117 0.10 -13.60 7.15
CA ARG A 117 0.52 -14.18 8.45
C ARG A 117 2.03 -14.10 8.63
N ARG A 118 2.82 -14.46 7.60
CA ARG A 118 4.28 -14.36 7.65
C ARG A 118 4.75 -12.92 7.82
N GLN A 119 4.10 -11.95 7.16
CA GLN A 119 4.37 -10.52 7.40
C GLN A 119 4.05 -10.15 8.86
N ARG A 120 2.91 -10.60 9.40
CA ARG A 120 2.54 -10.34 10.80
C ARG A 120 3.56 -10.95 11.77
N ASP A 121 3.99 -12.18 11.53
CA ASP A 121 4.96 -12.90 12.36
C ASP A 121 6.35 -12.27 12.33
N SER A 122 6.66 -11.46 11.30
CA SER A 122 7.92 -10.69 11.21
C SER A 122 7.89 -9.39 12.03
N LEU A 123 6.73 -8.96 12.51
CA LEU A 123 6.58 -7.79 13.37
C LEU A 123 6.75 -8.22 14.83
N HIS A 124 7.59 -7.53 15.58
CA HIS A 124 7.90 -7.91 16.96
C HIS A 124 7.60 -6.78 17.94
N GLU A 125 6.93 -7.13 19.03
CA GLU A 125 6.90 -6.30 20.23
C GLU A 125 8.23 -6.48 20.97
N PHE A 126 8.66 -5.44 21.68
CA PHE A 126 9.80 -5.55 22.55
C PHE A 126 9.60 -4.74 23.82
N LYS A 127 10.36 -5.15 24.85
CA LYS A 127 10.55 -4.45 26.11
C LYS A 127 12.04 -4.49 26.44
N CYS A 128 12.60 -3.34 26.78
CA CYS A 128 13.99 -3.24 27.21
C CYS A 128 14.16 -2.18 28.30
N GLU A 129 15.25 -2.27 29.04
CA GLU A 129 15.68 -1.29 30.01
C GLU A 129 16.80 -0.44 29.38
N LEU A 130 16.56 0.88 29.22
CA LEU A 130 17.52 1.81 28.61
C LEU A 130 18.53 2.35 29.61
N LEU A 131 18.14 2.47 30.90
CA LEU A 131 18.97 2.69 32.05
C LEU A 131 18.30 2.03 33.26
N PRO A 132 19.02 1.75 34.35
CA PRO A 132 18.45 1.09 35.52
C PRO A 132 17.15 1.75 35.99
N GLY A 133 16.04 1.00 35.94
CA GLY A 133 14.71 1.46 36.30
C GLY A 133 13.93 2.26 35.23
N LEU A 134 14.47 2.45 34.01
CA LEU A 134 13.73 2.98 32.85
C LEU A 134 13.42 1.87 31.87
N GLU A 135 12.25 1.32 31.98
CA GLU A 135 11.70 0.36 31.01
C GLU A 135 10.97 1.08 29.87
N VAL A 136 11.23 0.67 28.65
CA VAL A 136 10.50 1.13 27.45
C VAL A 136 10.09 -0.06 26.62
N GLY A 137 9.08 0.12 25.79
CA GLY A 137 8.66 -0.94 24.88
C GLY A 137 7.82 -0.45 23.73
N GLN A 138 7.61 -1.36 22.79
CA GLN A 138 6.77 -1.21 21.64
C GLN A 138 5.63 -2.25 21.70
N ARG A 139 4.43 -1.82 21.34
CA ARG A 139 3.27 -2.72 21.18
C ARG A 139 2.70 -2.61 19.78
N LEU A 140 2.15 -3.71 19.32
CA LEU A 140 1.50 -3.86 18.02
C LEU A 140 0.00 -3.99 18.24
N ILE A 141 -0.75 -2.92 17.96
CA ILE A 141 -2.18 -2.86 18.21
C ILE A 141 -2.93 -2.73 16.89
N PRO A 142 -3.75 -3.73 16.50
CA PRO A 142 -4.59 -3.62 15.33
C PRO A 142 -5.53 -2.42 15.38
N CYS A 143 -5.85 -1.83 14.25
CA CYS A 143 -6.95 -0.88 14.10
C CYS A 143 -8.25 -1.55 14.54
N ASN A 144 -9.23 -0.79 15.04
CA ASN A 144 -10.52 -1.34 15.40
C ASN A 144 -11.38 -1.61 14.17
N THR A 145 -11.40 -0.67 13.24
CA THR A 145 -12.25 -0.73 12.05
C THR A 145 -11.43 -0.48 10.78
N ALA A 146 -11.55 -1.37 9.81
CA ALA A 146 -11.02 -1.20 8.46
C ALA A 146 -12.15 -1.04 7.45
N GLY A 147 -12.08 0.00 6.64
CA GLY A 147 -12.91 0.21 5.47
C GLY A 147 -12.19 -0.34 4.22
N CYS A 148 -12.73 -1.38 3.61
CA CYS A 148 -12.15 -2.03 2.44
C CYS A 148 -12.95 -1.64 1.19
N TYR A 149 -12.42 -0.72 0.39
CA TYR A 149 -13.00 -0.35 -0.89
C TYR A 149 -12.57 -1.36 -1.96
N VAL A 150 -13.51 -2.07 -2.54
CA VAL A 150 -13.27 -3.02 -3.64
C VAL A 150 -13.86 -2.42 -4.92
N PRO A 151 -13.04 -2.15 -5.94
CA PRO A 151 -13.54 -1.56 -7.16
C PRO A 151 -14.47 -2.51 -7.91
N GLY A 152 -15.32 -1.92 -8.74
CA GLY A 152 -16.23 -2.60 -9.64
C GLY A 152 -16.44 -1.76 -10.90
N GLY A 153 -17.35 -2.17 -11.74
CA GLY A 153 -17.70 -1.48 -12.99
C GLY A 153 -17.15 -2.18 -14.21
N ARG A 154 -15.99 -1.80 -14.74
CA ARG A 154 -15.41 -2.42 -15.94
C ARG A 154 -15.11 -3.91 -15.76
N TYR A 155 -14.55 -4.28 -14.61
CA TYR A 155 -14.16 -5.65 -14.24
C TYR A 155 -14.63 -6.00 -12.83
N ALA A 156 -14.76 -7.32 -12.56
CA ALA A 156 -15.04 -7.85 -11.23
C ALA A 156 -13.71 -8.07 -10.48
N HIS A 157 -13.48 -7.31 -9.41
CA HIS A 157 -12.22 -7.32 -8.69
C HIS A 157 -12.27 -8.23 -7.44
N ALA A 158 -12.58 -9.52 -7.61
CA ALA A 158 -12.61 -10.49 -6.51
C ALA A 158 -11.23 -10.59 -5.79
N ALA A 159 -10.12 -10.49 -6.53
CA ALA A 159 -8.79 -10.47 -5.96
C ALA A 159 -8.57 -9.26 -5.02
N SER A 160 -9.06 -8.06 -5.37
CA SER A 160 -8.95 -6.88 -4.49
C SER A 160 -9.73 -7.04 -3.18
N ALA A 161 -10.85 -7.79 -3.20
CA ALA A 161 -11.54 -8.16 -1.97
C ALA A 161 -10.68 -9.07 -1.09
N ILE A 162 -10.00 -10.06 -1.69
CA ILE A 162 -9.08 -10.95 -0.97
C ILE A 162 -7.91 -10.15 -0.39
N MET A 163 -7.29 -9.28 -1.19
CA MET A 163 -6.12 -8.48 -0.81
C MET A 163 -6.42 -7.49 0.33
N SER A 164 -7.59 -6.85 0.33
CA SER A 164 -7.96 -5.87 1.36
C SER A 164 -8.56 -6.54 2.59
N VAL A 165 -9.68 -7.26 2.43
CA VAL A 165 -10.42 -7.89 3.54
C VAL A 165 -9.62 -9.01 4.18
N GLY A 166 -8.98 -9.88 3.37
CA GLY A 166 -8.18 -11.00 3.87
C GLY A 166 -6.96 -10.55 4.67
N THR A 167 -6.30 -9.48 4.25
CA THR A 167 -5.16 -8.90 4.99
C THR A 167 -5.60 -8.22 6.28
N ALA A 168 -6.72 -7.47 6.27
CA ALA A 168 -7.30 -6.86 7.47
C ALA A 168 -7.69 -7.92 8.51
N GLN A 169 -8.26 -9.04 8.06
CA GLN A 169 -8.63 -10.15 8.94
C GLN A 169 -7.40 -10.77 9.60
N VAL A 170 -6.33 -11.02 8.85
CA VAL A 170 -5.06 -11.56 9.40
C VAL A 170 -4.41 -10.57 10.36
N ALA A 171 -4.51 -9.27 10.12
CA ALA A 171 -4.01 -8.25 11.04
C ALA A 171 -4.72 -8.24 12.39
N GLY A 172 -5.92 -8.84 12.48
CA GLY A 172 -6.72 -8.87 13.70
C GLY A 172 -7.63 -7.66 13.88
N VAL A 173 -8.03 -7.00 12.78
CA VAL A 173 -9.02 -5.92 12.80
C VAL A 173 -10.36 -6.45 13.27
N LYS A 174 -11.01 -5.75 14.22
CA LYS A 174 -12.25 -6.20 14.85
C LYS A 174 -13.49 -6.04 13.97
N HIS A 175 -13.56 -4.92 13.23
CA HIS A 175 -14.68 -4.59 12.35
C HIS A 175 -14.15 -4.33 10.94
N ILE A 176 -14.50 -5.20 10.00
CA ILE A 176 -14.12 -5.06 8.60
C ILE A 176 -15.38 -4.74 7.82
N VAL A 177 -15.45 -3.50 7.33
CA VAL A 177 -16.54 -3.00 6.50
C VAL A 177 -16.04 -2.96 5.06
N ALA A 178 -16.59 -3.79 4.19
CA ALA A 178 -16.23 -3.82 2.78
C ALA A 178 -17.30 -3.12 1.93
N THR A 179 -16.90 -2.54 0.83
CA THR A 179 -17.82 -1.89 -0.11
C THR A 179 -17.43 -2.19 -1.55
N SER A 180 -18.41 -2.35 -2.41
CA SER A 180 -18.21 -2.45 -3.86
C SER A 180 -19.41 -1.85 -4.60
N PRO A 181 -19.18 -1.20 -5.76
CA PRO A 181 -20.25 -0.68 -6.57
C PRO A 181 -21.27 -1.77 -6.93
N ALA A 182 -22.53 -1.43 -6.82
CA ALA A 182 -23.65 -2.24 -7.29
C ALA A 182 -24.16 -1.68 -8.61
N THR A 183 -24.57 -2.56 -9.53
CA THR A 183 -25.24 -2.15 -10.76
C THR A 183 -26.75 -2.25 -10.59
N ARG A 184 -27.52 -1.44 -11.38
CA ARG A 184 -28.98 -1.41 -11.35
C ARG A 184 -29.60 -2.81 -11.40
N ASP A 185 -29.08 -3.66 -12.29
CA ASP A 185 -29.72 -4.91 -12.64
C ASP A 185 -29.16 -6.14 -11.90
N HIS A 186 -27.95 -6.04 -11.33
CA HIS A 186 -27.23 -7.22 -10.82
C HIS A 186 -26.65 -7.06 -9.40
N GLY A 187 -26.80 -5.88 -8.76
CA GLY A 187 -26.20 -5.65 -7.46
C GLY A 187 -24.67 -5.71 -7.49
N VAL A 188 -24.06 -6.15 -6.41
CA VAL A 188 -22.61 -6.41 -6.33
C VAL A 188 -22.29 -7.75 -7.02
N HIS A 189 -21.22 -7.78 -7.79
CA HIS A 189 -20.80 -8.98 -8.55
C HIS A 189 -20.65 -10.22 -7.62
N PRO A 190 -21.25 -11.39 -7.95
CA PRO A 190 -21.26 -12.56 -7.06
C PRO A 190 -19.87 -13.00 -6.59
N GLY A 191 -18.86 -13.01 -7.47
CA GLY A 191 -17.50 -13.40 -7.14
C GLY A 191 -16.84 -12.44 -6.14
N VAL A 192 -17.12 -11.13 -6.21
CA VAL A 192 -16.64 -10.11 -5.27
C VAL A 192 -17.32 -10.31 -3.91
N LEU A 193 -18.64 -10.47 -3.90
CA LEU A 193 -19.39 -10.65 -2.68
C LEU A 193 -19.00 -11.95 -1.94
N TYR A 194 -18.83 -13.05 -2.68
CA TYR A 194 -18.33 -14.31 -2.14
C TYR A 194 -16.93 -14.17 -1.55
N ALA A 195 -16.01 -13.49 -2.25
CA ALA A 195 -14.65 -13.25 -1.76
C ALA A 195 -14.64 -12.40 -0.49
N MET A 196 -15.44 -11.32 -0.41
CA MET A 196 -15.58 -10.50 0.80
C MET A 196 -16.04 -11.33 2.01
N ARG A 197 -17.09 -12.12 1.83
CA ARG A 197 -17.63 -12.97 2.90
C ARG A 197 -16.63 -14.04 3.33
N LEU A 198 -16.00 -14.72 2.36
CA LEU A 198 -14.99 -15.75 2.58
C LEU A 198 -13.77 -15.22 3.36
N CYS A 199 -13.38 -13.97 3.10
CA CYS A 199 -12.24 -13.31 3.76
C CYS A 199 -12.59 -12.70 5.12
N GLY A 200 -13.86 -12.70 5.55
CA GLY A 200 -14.26 -12.26 6.87
C GLY A 200 -14.75 -10.81 6.96
N ALA A 201 -15.33 -10.25 5.88
CA ALA A 201 -16.04 -8.98 5.98
C ALA A 201 -17.24 -9.13 6.93
N HIS A 202 -17.34 -8.24 7.92
CA HIS A 202 -18.43 -8.21 8.90
C HIS A 202 -19.68 -7.52 8.35
N THR A 203 -19.45 -6.42 7.63
CA THR A 203 -20.49 -5.64 6.94
C THR A 203 -20.06 -5.42 5.50
N VAL A 204 -21.00 -5.60 4.57
CA VAL A 204 -20.78 -5.32 3.14
C VAL A 204 -21.80 -4.30 2.68
N LEU A 205 -21.31 -3.21 2.08
CA LEU A 205 -22.12 -2.13 1.54
C LEU A 205 -22.11 -2.17 0.00
N ALA A 206 -23.28 -2.16 -0.59
CA ALA A 206 -23.48 -2.07 -2.04
C ALA A 206 -23.33 -0.60 -2.49
N LEU A 207 -22.11 -0.06 -2.39
CA LEU A 207 -21.77 1.33 -2.68
C LEU A 207 -20.47 1.43 -3.45
N GLY A 208 -20.39 2.37 -4.40
CA GLY A 208 -19.20 2.75 -5.13
C GLY A 208 -18.81 4.22 -4.92
N GLY A 209 -17.76 4.68 -5.60
CA GLY A 209 -17.39 6.08 -5.68
C GLY A 209 -17.09 6.79 -4.37
N VAL A 210 -17.25 8.11 -4.39
CA VAL A 210 -17.02 8.99 -3.23
C VAL A 210 -17.96 8.67 -2.07
N GLN A 211 -19.23 8.35 -2.37
CA GLN A 211 -20.23 8.03 -1.36
C GLN A 211 -19.89 6.77 -0.57
N ALA A 212 -19.22 5.80 -1.19
CA ALA A 212 -18.71 4.61 -0.49
C ALA A 212 -17.57 4.97 0.45
N VAL A 213 -16.59 5.75 0.00
CA VAL A 213 -15.46 6.21 0.83
C VAL A 213 -15.96 7.04 2.02
N ALA A 214 -16.92 7.93 1.78
CA ALA A 214 -17.55 8.72 2.82
C ALA A 214 -18.31 7.85 3.84
N ALA A 215 -19.09 6.86 3.36
CA ALA A 215 -19.82 5.93 4.23
C ALA A 215 -18.86 5.12 5.13
N LEU A 216 -17.71 4.70 4.62
CA LEU A 216 -16.67 4.05 5.42
C LEU A 216 -16.07 5.02 6.46
N ALA A 217 -15.75 6.25 6.05
CA ALA A 217 -15.12 7.24 6.93
C ALA A 217 -16.02 7.72 8.06
N TYR A 218 -17.32 7.83 7.81
CA TYR A 218 -18.30 8.35 8.78
C TYR A 218 -19.08 7.24 9.50
N GLY A 219 -18.80 5.98 9.19
CA GLY A 219 -19.50 4.84 9.80
C GLY A 219 -20.96 4.70 9.40
N THR A 220 -21.38 5.36 8.31
CA THR A 220 -22.74 5.36 7.81
C THR A 220 -23.15 3.93 7.42
N PHE A 221 -24.34 3.49 7.84
CA PHE A 221 -24.87 2.13 7.71
C PHE A 221 -24.19 1.04 8.52
N SER A 222 -22.90 1.15 8.83
CA SER A 222 -22.17 0.13 9.59
C SER A 222 -22.17 0.37 11.10
N GLY A 223 -22.39 1.61 11.52
CA GLY A 223 -22.22 2.05 12.91
C GLY A 223 -20.75 2.11 13.37
N HIS A 224 -19.80 1.90 12.47
CA HIS A 224 -18.36 1.85 12.75
C HIS A 224 -17.60 2.77 11.80
N GLU A 225 -17.08 3.89 12.31
CA GLU A 225 -16.14 4.75 11.55
C GLU A 225 -14.84 3.98 11.30
N ALA A 226 -14.35 4.02 10.08
CA ALA A 226 -13.08 3.38 9.74
C ALA A 226 -11.89 4.12 10.37
N ASP A 227 -10.98 3.39 11.03
CA ASP A 227 -9.66 3.92 11.41
C ASP A 227 -8.75 4.04 10.18
N ILE A 228 -8.92 3.13 9.22
CA ILE A 228 -8.16 3.11 7.97
C ILE A 228 -9.06 2.69 6.79
N ILE A 229 -8.91 3.36 5.65
CA ILE A 229 -9.56 3.00 4.39
C ILE A 229 -8.51 2.51 3.40
N VAL A 230 -8.73 1.30 2.89
CA VAL A 230 -7.83 0.64 1.95
C VAL A 230 -8.55 0.22 0.66
N GLY A 231 -7.79 0.04 -0.39
CA GLY A 231 -8.27 -0.41 -1.69
C GLY A 231 -8.06 0.62 -2.79
N PRO A 232 -7.81 0.14 -4.03
CA PRO A 232 -7.66 0.98 -5.21
C PRO A 232 -9.03 1.47 -5.70
N GLY A 233 -9.04 2.57 -6.45
CA GLY A 233 -10.25 3.10 -7.04
C GLY A 233 -9.93 4.11 -8.14
N ASN A 234 -10.98 4.63 -8.79
CA ASN A 234 -10.81 5.68 -9.78
C ASN A 234 -10.34 7.01 -9.14
N ARG A 235 -10.06 8.02 -9.97
CA ARG A 235 -9.57 9.34 -9.53
C ARG A 235 -10.42 10.00 -8.43
N PHE A 236 -11.75 9.81 -8.46
CA PHE A 236 -12.65 10.37 -7.45
C PHE A 236 -12.51 9.65 -6.10
N VAL A 237 -12.35 8.33 -6.12
CA VAL A 237 -12.10 7.51 -4.92
C VAL A 237 -10.72 7.85 -4.33
N ALA A 238 -9.69 7.96 -5.17
CA ALA A 238 -8.36 8.35 -4.74
C ALA A 238 -8.35 9.75 -4.11
N GLU A 239 -9.06 10.72 -4.71
CA GLU A 239 -9.19 12.08 -4.20
C GLU A 239 -9.98 12.12 -2.89
N ALA A 240 -11.06 11.34 -2.76
CA ALA A 240 -11.82 11.24 -1.51
C ALA A 240 -10.95 10.69 -0.36
N LYS A 241 -10.17 9.64 -0.62
CA LYS A 241 -9.19 9.11 0.35
C LYS A 241 -8.16 10.18 0.73
N ARG A 242 -7.62 10.90 -0.25
CA ARG A 242 -6.65 11.98 -0.01
C ARG A 242 -7.21 13.09 0.87
N MET A 243 -8.45 13.52 0.61
CA MET A 243 -9.11 14.57 1.40
C MET A 243 -9.46 14.15 2.82
N LEU A 244 -9.75 12.86 3.02
CA LEU A 244 -10.09 12.31 4.33
C LEU A 244 -8.86 11.86 5.13
N PHE A 245 -7.67 11.84 4.51
CA PHE A 245 -6.44 11.52 5.21
C PHE A 245 -6.20 12.50 6.37
N GLY A 246 -5.90 11.95 7.53
CA GLY A 246 -5.81 12.69 8.79
C GLY A 246 -7.04 12.48 9.68
N ARG A 247 -8.26 12.42 9.12
CA ARG A 247 -9.43 11.89 9.83
C ARG A 247 -9.37 10.38 9.89
N VAL A 248 -9.06 9.73 8.77
CA VAL A 248 -8.84 8.28 8.66
C VAL A 248 -7.45 8.01 8.09
N GLY A 249 -6.85 6.88 8.45
CA GLY A 249 -5.67 6.39 7.77
C GLY A 249 -6.02 5.93 6.34
N ILE A 250 -5.02 5.91 5.45
CA ILE A 250 -5.16 5.32 4.12
C ILE A 250 -3.97 4.40 3.81
N ASP A 251 -4.17 3.46 2.91
CA ASP A 251 -3.09 2.61 2.40
C ASP A 251 -2.12 3.40 1.51
N VAL A 252 -2.61 3.82 0.33
CA VAL A 252 -1.90 4.59 -0.68
C VAL A 252 -2.88 5.50 -1.42
N VAL A 253 -2.36 6.54 -2.09
CA VAL A 253 -3.10 7.27 -3.11
C VAL A 253 -2.72 6.64 -4.46
N ALA A 254 -3.57 5.75 -4.97
CA ALA A 254 -3.33 5.05 -6.22
C ALA A 254 -3.63 5.95 -7.43
N GLY A 255 -2.73 5.95 -8.40
CA GLY A 255 -2.91 6.46 -9.74
C GLY A 255 -3.22 5.33 -10.74
N PRO A 256 -3.04 5.57 -12.06
CA PRO A 256 -3.03 4.52 -13.06
C PRO A 256 -1.99 3.45 -12.73
N THR A 257 -2.28 2.20 -13.08
CA THR A 257 -1.33 1.08 -12.92
C THR A 257 -0.07 1.32 -13.72
N GLU A 258 1.07 1.08 -13.11
CA GLU A 258 2.42 1.25 -13.67
C GLU A 258 3.15 -0.09 -13.68
N SER A 259 3.72 -0.49 -14.80
CA SER A 259 4.47 -1.74 -14.88
C SER A 259 5.77 -1.57 -15.65
N ALA A 260 6.86 -2.08 -15.10
CA ALA A 260 8.14 -2.15 -15.78
C ALA A 260 8.62 -3.60 -15.91
N VAL A 261 9.23 -3.91 -17.03
CA VAL A 261 9.96 -5.15 -17.26
C VAL A 261 11.44 -4.80 -17.47
N ILE A 262 12.30 -5.43 -16.66
CA ILE A 262 13.74 -5.50 -16.89
C ILE A 262 14.01 -6.81 -17.62
N ALA A 263 14.69 -6.75 -18.77
CA ALA A 263 15.02 -7.94 -19.54
C ALA A 263 16.39 -7.83 -20.20
N ASP A 264 17.08 -8.95 -20.33
CA ASP A 264 18.34 -9.07 -21.09
C ASP A 264 18.17 -10.02 -22.29
N ASP A 265 19.27 -10.39 -22.94
CA ASP A 265 19.26 -11.27 -24.12
C ASP A 265 18.74 -12.68 -23.85
N SER A 266 18.63 -13.11 -22.58
CA SER A 266 18.12 -14.44 -22.21
C SER A 266 16.60 -14.52 -22.24
N ALA A 267 15.89 -13.39 -22.17
CA ALA A 267 14.42 -13.34 -22.14
C ALA A 267 13.80 -13.62 -23.52
N ASP A 268 12.62 -14.28 -23.53
CA ASP A 268 11.81 -14.42 -24.74
C ASP A 268 11.06 -13.11 -25.04
N PRO A 269 11.29 -12.47 -26.22
CA PRO A 269 10.60 -11.25 -26.60
C PRO A 269 9.06 -11.39 -26.65
N MET A 270 8.55 -12.59 -26.92
CA MET A 270 7.09 -12.81 -26.95
C MET A 270 6.51 -12.75 -25.54
N VAL A 271 7.19 -13.35 -24.55
CA VAL A 271 6.76 -13.32 -23.13
C VAL A 271 6.84 -11.90 -22.60
N VAL A 272 7.94 -11.18 -22.83
CA VAL A 272 8.08 -9.77 -22.46
C VAL A 272 6.98 -8.91 -23.07
N THR A 273 6.68 -9.12 -24.37
CA THR A 273 5.61 -8.39 -25.06
C THR A 273 4.22 -8.69 -24.46
N ALA A 274 3.94 -9.96 -24.17
CA ALA A 274 2.66 -10.38 -23.59
C ALA A 274 2.44 -9.73 -22.21
N ASP A 275 3.45 -9.68 -21.37
CA ASP A 275 3.36 -9.09 -20.05
C ASP A 275 3.18 -7.56 -20.12
N LEU A 276 3.93 -6.86 -20.96
CA LEU A 276 3.76 -5.41 -21.15
C LEU A 276 2.37 -5.06 -21.70
N VAL A 277 1.89 -5.79 -22.70
CA VAL A 277 0.57 -5.58 -23.31
C VAL A 277 -0.54 -5.96 -22.33
N GLY A 278 -0.38 -7.05 -21.59
CA GLY A 278 -1.33 -7.46 -20.55
C GLY A 278 -1.49 -6.42 -19.42
N GLN A 279 -0.44 -5.64 -19.12
CA GLN A 279 -0.53 -4.54 -18.15
C GLN A 279 -1.10 -3.26 -18.78
N ALA A 280 -0.86 -3.01 -20.05
CA ALA A 280 -1.39 -1.85 -20.75
C ALA A 280 -2.94 -1.86 -20.88
N GLU A 281 -3.60 -3.03 -20.73
CA GLU A 281 -5.07 -3.13 -20.79
C GLU A 281 -5.78 -2.51 -19.56
N HIS A 282 -5.07 -2.25 -18.45
CA HIS A 282 -5.66 -1.67 -17.24
C HIS A 282 -6.31 -0.31 -17.49
N GLY A 283 -5.71 0.51 -18.34
CA GLY A 283 -6.26 1.82 -18.66
C GLY A 283 -5.53 2.54 -19.81
N PRO A 284 -6.16 3.53 -20.45
CA PRO A 284 -5.55 4.27 -21.54
C PRO A 284 -4.34 5.13 -21.11
N ASP A 285 -4.17 5.33 -19.81
CA ASP A 285 -3.13 6.12 -19.16
C ASP A 285 -2.22 5.28 -18.26
N SER A 286 -2.22 3.95 -18.44
CA SER A 286 -1.35 3.01 -17.70
C SER A 286 0.03 2.91 -18.34
N PRO A 287 1.10 3.44 -17.70
CA PRO A 287 2.45 3.35 -18.25
C PRO A 287 2.98 1.92 -18.21
N VAL A 288 3.65 1.52 -19.29
CA VAL A 288 4.39 0.27 -19.38
C VAL A 288 5.80 0.55 -19.91
N TRP A 289 6.80 0.00 -19.24
CA TRP A 289 8.21 0.30 -19.53
C TRP A 289 9.02 -0.97 -19.71
N LEU A 290 9.81 -1.03 -20.79
CA LEU A 290 10.88 -2.01 -20.94
C LEU A 290 12.21 -1.32 -20.67
N ILE A 291 13.00 -1.84 -19.74
CA ILE A 291 14.36 -1.38 -19.45
C ILE A 291 15.27 -2.55 -19.75
N THR A 292 16.15 -2.42 -20.74
CA THR A 292 16.92 -3.56 -21.25
C THR A 292 18.37 -3.18 -21.56
N THR A 293 19.25 -4.18 -21.46
CA THR A 293 20.61 -4.08 -21.99
C THR A 293 20.72 -4.64 -23.42
N SER A 294 19.63 -5.25 -23.94
CA SER A 294 19.59 -5.86 -25.26
C SER A 294 18.83 -5.00 -26.29
N ARG A 295 19.58 -4.40 -27.23
CA ARG A 295 18.97 -3.69 -28.36
C ARG A 295 18.06 -4.60 -29.17
N ARG A 296 18.54 -5.82 -29.46
CA ARG A 296 17.78 -6.84 -30.20
C ARG A 296 16.41 -7.12 -29.56
N LEU A 297 16.40 -7.33 -28.24
CA LEU A 297 15.17 -7.58 -27.50
C LEU A 297 14.23 -6.37 -27.57
N GLY A 298 14.75 -5.16 -27.34
CA GLY A 298 13.98 -3.93 -27.38
C GLY A 298 13.30 -3.68 -28.74
N GLU A 299 14.05 -3.87 -29.84
CA GLU A 299 13.53 -3.73 -31.20
C GLU A 299 12.49 -4.80 -31.52
N GLU A 300 12.70 -6.05 -31.08
CA GLU A 300 11.76 -7.14 -31.29
C GLU A 300 10.43 -6.93 -30.54
N VAL A 301 10.48 -6.47 -29.28
CA VAL A 301 9.28 -6.10 -28.51
C VAL A 301 8.50 -4.98 -29.20
N LEU A 302 9.19 -3.96 -29.73
CA LEU A 302 8.54 -2.88 -30.50
C LEU A 302 7.84 -3.40 -31.75
N ARG A 303 8.40 -4.42 -32.41
CA ARG A 303 7.83 -5.06 -33.59
C ARG A 303 6.60 -5.93 -33.25
N LEU A 304 6.64 -6.63 -32.10
CA LEU A 304 5.59 -7.59 -31.69
C LEU A 304 4.36 -6.92 -31.04
N ALA A 305 4.59 -5.84 -30.28
CA ALA A 305 3.54 -5.23 -29.46
C ALA A 305 2.27 -4.80 -30.24
N PRO A 306 2.34 -4.20 -31.44
CA PRO A 306 1.12 -3.84 -32.18
C PRO A 306 0.21 -5.03 -32.48
N ALA A 307 0.77 -6.15 -32.94
CA ALA A 307 0.00 -7.35 -33.24
C ALA A 307 -0.58 -7.99 -31.98
N ALA A 308 0.16 -7.98 -30.88
CA ALA A 308 -0.33 -8.47 -29.59
C ALA A 308 -1.50 -7.62 -29.06
N ILE A 309 -1.44 -6.30 -29.22
CA ILE A 309 -2.54 -5.37 -28.87
C ILE A 309 -3.77 -5.62 -29.73
N ASP A 310 -3.58 -5.78 -31.05
CA ASP A 310 -4.69 -6.02 -31.99
C ASP A 310 -5.43 -7.32 -31.73
N ALA A 311 -4.78 -8.32 -31.14
CA ALA A 311 -5.38 -9.59 -30.75
C ALA A 311 -6.28 -9.50 -29.50
N LEU A 312 -6.23 -8.40 -28.73
CA LEU A 312 -7.04 -8.23 -27.53
C LEU A 312 -8.54 -7.98 -27.86
N PRO A 313 -9.46 -8.34 -26.97
CA PRO A 313 -10.86 -7.93 -27.05
C PRO A 313 -10.99 -6.40 -27.14
N GLU A 314 -12.05 -5.91 -27.77
CA GLU A 314 -12.22 -4.50 -28.14
C GLU A 314 -11.95 -3.50 -26.98
N LEU A 315 -12.49 -3.78 -25.79
CA LEU A 315 -12.34 -2.91 -24.63
C LEU A 315 -10.88 -2.82 -24.16
N ALA A 316 -10.21 -3.96 -24.03
CA ALA A 316 -8.81 -4.07 -23.62
C ALA A 316 -7.90 -3.48 -24.71
N ARG A 317 -8.18 -3.78 -25.99
CA ARG A 317 -7.44 -3.25 -27.15
C ARG A 317 -7.44 -1.72 -27.18
N LYS A 318 -8.60 -1.07 -27.00
CA LYS A 318 -8.70 0.40 -26.94
C LYS A 318 -7.82 1.00 -25.85
N ALA A 319 -7.83 0.41 -24.64
CA ALA A 319 -7.00 0.86 -23.53
C ALA A 319 -5.50 0.65 -23.84
N ALA A 320 -5.10 -0.57 -24.22
CA ALA A 320 -3.71 -0.91 -24.50
C ALA A 320 -3.13 -0.10 -25.67
N THR A 321 -3.92 0.18 -26.73
CA THR A 321 -3.49 1.03 -27.85
C THR A 321 -3.12 2.43 -27.37
N ALA A 322 -3.96 3.06 -26.54
CA ALA A 322 -3.69 4.40 -26.03
C ALA A 322 -2.48 4.39 -25.06
N ALA A 323 -2.44 3.45 -24.12
CA ALA A 323 -1.34 3.29 -23.19
C ALA A 323 0.00 3.07 -23.92
N TRP A 324 0.04 2.16 -24.88
CA TRP A 324 1.25 1.88 -25.66
C TRP A 324 1.70 3.08 -26.50
N ARG A 325 0.78 3.78 -27.13
CA ARG A 325 1.09 4.95 -27.96
C ARG A 325 1.68 6.08 -27.14
N ASP A 326 1.04 6.43 -26.01
CA ASP A 326 1.26 7.69 -25.28
C ASP A 326 2.20 7.53 -24.08
N TYR A 327 2.20 6.36 -23.42
CA TYR A 327 2.88 6.17 -22.14
C TYR A 327 3.97 5.10 -22.14
N ALA A 328 4.04 4.23 -23.17
CA ALA A 328 5.05 3.19 -23.20
C ALA A 328 6.44 3.74 -23.53
N GLU A 329 7.44 3.20 -22.84
CA GLU A 329 8.85 3.48 -23.11
C GLU A 329 9.65 2.18 -23.29
N VAL A 330 10.64 2.22 -24.16
CA VAL A 330 11.67 1.18 -24.29
C VAL A 330 13.02 1.85 -24.11
N VAL A 331 13.67 1.57 -23.00
CA VAL A 331 14.92 2.19 -22.57
C VAL A 331 16.05 1.20 -22.70
N LEU A 332 17.07 1.56 -23.47
CA LEU A 332 18.30 0.81 -23.63
C LEU A 332 19.37 1.39 -22.72
N CYS A 333 19.99 0.54 -21.92
CA CYS A 333 21.13 0.83 -21.06
C CYS A 333 22.34 -0.01 -21.51
N ASP A 334 23.54 0.45 -21.20
CA ASP A 334 24.77 -0.27 -21.56
C ASP A 334 25.10 -1.37 -20.55
N THR A 335 24.73 -1.19 -19.27
CA THR A 335 25.03 -2.12 -18.18
C THR A 335 23.81 -2.40 -17.29
N ARG A 336 23.83 -3.52 -16.57
CA ARG A 336 22.78 -3.85 -15.59
C ARG A 336 22.74 -2.88 -14.40
N GLU A 337 23.89 -2.29 -14.04
CA GLU A 337 23.97 -1.26 -13.00
C GLU A 337 23.23 0.01 -13.42
N GLU A 338 23.32 0.41 -14.68
CA GLU A 338 22.54 1.49 -15.26
C GLU A 338 21.05 1.19 -15.29
N VAL A 339 20.67 -0.06 -15.62
CA VAL A 339 19.28 -0.52 -15.55
C VAL A 339 18.72 -0.35 -14.15
N VAL A 340 19.47 -0.69 -13.09
CA VAL A 340 19.05 -0.49 -11.69
C VAL A 340 18.81 1.00 -11.42
N VAL A 341 19.73 1.88 -11.82
CA VAL A 341 19.58 3.34 -11.61
C VAL A 341 18.34 3.88 -12.33
N VAL A 342 18.09 3.42 -13.55
CA VAL A 342 16.92 3.82 -14.34
C VAL A 342 15.65 3.29 -13.68
N SER A 343 15.59 2.02 -13.35
CA SER A 343 14.43 1.38 -12.69
C SER A 343 14.09 2.05 -11.37
N ASP A 344 15.08 2.27 -10.50
CA ASP A 344 14.89 2.94 -9.21
C ASP A 344 14.43 4.40 -9.36
N ARG A 345 14.74 5.06 -10.49
CA ARG A 345 14.22 6.39 -10.80
C ARG A 345 12.73 6.36 -11.15
N TYR A 346 12.27 5.36 -11.90
CA TYR A 346 10.84 5.15 -12.17
C TYR A 346 10.08 4.81 -10.89
N ALA A 347 10.67 4.00 -10.01
CA ALA A 347 10.05 3.56 -8.76
C ALA A 347 8.62 3.06 -8.99
N CYS A 348 8.48 2.12 -9.92
CA CYS A 348 7.20 1.67 -10.45
C CYS A 348 6.43 0.79 -9.47
N GLU A 349 5.14 0.67 -9.72
CA GLU A 349 4.23 -0.18 -8.96
C GLU A 349 4.60 -1.66 -9.08
N HIS A 350 4.71 -2.16 -10.30
CA HIS A 350 5.06 -3.55 -10.60
C HIS A 350 6.38 -3.58 -11.36
N LEU A 351 7.35 -4.30 -10.83
CA LEU A 351 8.64 -4.49 -11.47
C LEU A 351 8.89 -5.97 -11.72
N GLN A 352 9.00 -6.36 -13.00
CA GLN A 352 9.31 -7.72 -13.39
C GLN A 352 10.74 -7.80 -13.93
N VAL A 353 11.46 -8.87 -13.63
CA VAL A 353 12.82 -9.12 -14.10
C VAL A 353 12.86 -10.44 -14.86
N MET A 354 13.11 -10.38 -16.15
CA MET A 354 13.35 -11.51 -17.04
C MET A 354 14.79 -11.46 -17.54
N ALA A 355 15.73 -11.78 -16.67
CA ALA A 355 17.16 -11.65 -16.93
C ALA A 355 17.94 -12.73 -16.21
N ALA A 356 19.18 -12.94 -16.61
CA ALA A 356 20.09 -13.83 -15.89
C ALA A 356 20.39 -13.29 -14.47
N ASP A 357 20.78 -14.19 -13.56
CA ASP A 357 21.22 -13.87 -12.19
C ASP A 357 20.17 -13.11 -11.36
N LEU A 358 18.99 -13.70 -11.20
CA LEU A 358 17.83 -13.11 -10.48
C LEU A 358 18.17 -12.68 -9.05
N ASP A 359 19.06 -13.38 -8.35
CA ASP A 359 19.49 -13.03 -6.99
C ASP A 359 20.28 -11.72 -6.95
N TRP A 360 21.04 -11.43 -8.02
CA TRP A 360 21.71 -10.13 -8.15
C TRP A 360 20.69 -9.00 -8.23
N TRP A 361 19.67 -9.14 -9.07
CA TRP A 361 18.61 -8.14 -9.22
C TRP A 361 17.86 -7.92 -7.92
N LEU A 362 17.49 -9.01 -7.21
CA LEU A 362 16.84 -8.92 -5.91
C LEU A 362 17.68 -8.16 -4.88
N ALA A 363 19.01 -8.26 -4.94
CA ALA A 363 19.92 -7.60 -4.01
C ALA A 363 20.16 -6.11 -4.33
N HIS A 364 19.94 -5.65 -5.58
CA HIS A 364 20.33 -4.32 -6.02
C HIS A 364 19.17 -3.37 -6.33
N LEU A 365 18.00 -3.89 -6.71
CA LEU A 365 16.80 -3.10 -6.92
C LEU A 365 16.21 -2.66 -5.57
N THR A 366 15.80 -1.38 -5.47
CA THR A 366 15.35 -0.80 -4.19
C THR A 366 13.99 -0.12 -4.24
N ASN A 367 13.59 0.39 -5.41
CA ASN A 367 12.39 1.20 -5.54
C ASN A 367 11.34 0.52 -6.43
N TYR A 368 10.52 -0.32 -5.82
CA TYR A 368 9.40 -1.00 -6.48
C TYR A 368 8.26 -1.25 -5.49
N GLY A 369 7.04 -1.33 -5.97
CA GLY A 369 5.89 -1.73 -5.15
C GLY A 369 5.91 -3.24 -4.91
N SER A 370 6.03 -4.04 -5.99
CA SER A 370 6.24 -5.48 -5.93
C SER A 370 7.22 -5.92 -7.03
N LEU A 371 8.09 -6.88 -6.72
CA LEU A 371 9.11 -7.42 -7.60
C LEU A 371 8.78 -8.86 -8.00
N PHE A 372 8.79 -9.11 -9.31
CA PHE A 372 8.52 -10.40 -9.93
C PHE A 372 9.80 -10.91 -10.59
N LEU A 373 10.27 -12.09 -10.20
CA LEU A 373 11.56 -12.62 -10.61
C LEU A 373 11.39 -13.85 -11.49
N GLY A 374 12.00 -13.81 -12.66
CA GLY A 374 12.00 -14.87 -13.65
C GLY A 374 10.85 -14.79 -14.65
N GLU A 375 11.05 -15.44 -15.80
CA GLU A 375 10.09 -15.49 -16.89
C GLU A 375 8.85 -16.33 -16.51
N GLU A 376 8.99 -17.27 -15.57
CA GLU A 376 7.91 -18.10 -15.04
C GLU A 376 6.98 -17.33 -14.09
N THR A 377 7.33 -16.10 -13.72
CA THR A 377 6.57 -15.24 -12.83
C THR A 377 6.02 -14.07 -13.61
N THR A 378 4.73 -13.80 -13.51
CA THR A 378 4.12 -12.62 -14.13
C THR A 378 3.34 -11.79 -13.12
N VAL A 379 3.20 -10.49 -13.38
CA VAL A 379 2.37 -9.57 -12.59
C VAL A 379 0.95 -10.12 -12.40
N ALA A 380 0.37 -10.73 -13.44
CA ALA A 380 -0.97 -11.32 -13.38
C ALA A 380 -1.12 -12.40 -12.29
N TYR A 381 -0.08 -13.18 -11.99
CA TYR A 381 -0.11 -14.16 -10.90
C TYR A 381 -0.15 -13.47 -9.53
N GLY A 382 0.67 -12.42 -9.35
CA GLY A 382 0.66 -11.58 -8.16
C GLY A 382 -0.68 -10.89 -7.95
N ASP A 383 -1.23 -10.35 -8.99
CA ASP A 383 -2.52 -9.66 -8.97
C ASP A 383 -3.68 -10.58 -8.55
N LYS A 384 -3.56 -11.86 -8.77
CA LYS A 384 -4.69 -12.79 -8.57
C LYS A 384 -4.50 -13.73 -7.39
N CYS A 385 -3.35 -14.43 -7.28
CA CYS A 385 -3.33 -15.60 -6.40
C CYS A 385 -1.95 -16.03 -5.85
N SER A 386 -0.83 -15.37 -6.16
CA SER A 386 0.50 -15.84 -5.70
C SER A 386 0.82 -15.53 -4.24
N GLY A 387 0.13 -14.56 -3.61
CA GLY A 387 0.23 -14.28 -2.18
C GLY A 387 0.56 -12.84 -1.80
N PRO A 388 1.62 -12.21 -2.32
CA PRO A 388 1.90 -10.79 -2.09
C PRO A 388 0.73 -9.89 -2.49
N ASN A 389 0.59 -8.76 -1.80
CA ASN A 389 -0.53 -7.85 -2.02
C ASN A 389 -0.35 -7.01 -3.29
N HIS A 390 -1.42 -6.86 -4.06
CA HIS A 390 -1.41 -6.09 -5.31
C HIS A 390 -1.88 -4.63 -5.15
N ILE A 391 -2.27 -4.21 -3.94
CA ILE A 391 -2.63 -2.81 -3.68
C ILE A 391 -1.33 -2.06 -3.41
N LEU A 392 -0.73 -1.54 -4.45
CA LEU A 392 0.64 -1.08 -4.49
C LEU A 392 0.73 0.43 -4.74
N PRO A 393 1.88 1.06 -4.44
CA PRO A 393 2.07 2.48 -4.66
C PRO A 393 2.36 2.80 -6.13
N THR A 394 1.79 3.88 -6.62
CA THR A 394 2.03 4.41 -7.98
C THR A 394 2.68 5.79 -7.93
N ARG A 395 2.99 6.38 -9.07
CA ARG A 395 3.54 7.73 -9.21
C ARG A 395 4.83 7.93 -8.41
N GLY A 396 5.68 6.92 -8.44
CA GLY A 396 6.97 6.93 -7.76
C GLY A 396 6.89 6.83 -6.23
N ALA A 397 5.73 6.54 -5.64
CA ALA A 397 5.60 6.37 -4.20
C ALA A 397 6.26 5.08 -3.69
N ALA A 398 6.67 4.17 -4.58
CA ALA A 398 7.48 3.01 -4.24
C ALA A 398 8.86 3.36 -3.63
N ARG A 399 9.28 4.64 -3.70
CA ARG A 399 10.47 5.14 -2.99
C ARG A 399 10.35 5.11 -1.48
N TYR A 400 9.13 5.08 -0.92
CA TYR A 400 8.91 5.13 0.53
C TYR A 400 7.83 4.16 1.03
N SER A 401 7.12 3.47 0.17
CA SER A 401 6.03 2.58 0.53
C SER A 401 6.00 1.35 -0.37
N GLY A 402 5.81 0.17 0.21
CA GLY A 402 5.52 -1.07 -0.52
C GLY A 402 4.02 -1.34 -0.69
N GLY A 403 3.15 -0.34 -0.46
CA GLY A 403 1.70 -0.51 -0.57
C GLY A 403 1.05 -1.14 0.66
N LEU A 404 -0.03 -1.88 0.42
CA LEU A 404 -0.79 -2.53 1.46
C LEU A 404 -0.09 -3.78 1.98
N SER A 405 0.09 -3.82 3.28
CA SER A 405 0.58 -4.99 4.00
C SER A 405 -0.20 -5.14 5.31
N VAL A 406 -0.02 -6.25 6.00
CA VAL A 406 -0.64 -6.46 7.33
C VAL A 406 -0.27 -5.33 8.30
N GLY A 407 0.95 -4.79 8.19
CA GLY A 407 1.43 -3.70 9.04
C GLY A 407 0.66 -2.39 8.89
N LYS A 408 -0.02 -2.16 7.75
CA LYS A 408 -0.88 -0.96 7.58
C LYS A 408 -2.09 -0.95 8.51
N PHE A 409 -2.57 -2.13 8.91
CA PHE A 409 -3.68 -2.28 9.85
C PHE A 409 -3.24 -2.35 11.30
N ILE A 410 -1.94 -2.28 11.60
CA ILE A 410 -1.37 -2.42 12.93
C ILE A 410 -0.65 -1.15 13.33
N LYS A 411 -1.11 -0.54 14.42
CA LYS A 411 -0.44 0.61 15.04
C LYS A 411 0.77 0.13 15.83
N THR A 412 1.93 0.65 15.53
CA THR A 412 3.13 0.51 16.36
C THR A 412 3.12 1.64 17.39
N VAL A 413 2.83 1.32 18.64
CA VAL A 413 2.76 2.30 19.74
C VAL A 413 3.82 2.02 20.77
N THR A 414 4.28 3.07 21.45
CA THR A 414 5.33 2.99 22.46
C THR A 414 4.77 3.22 23.87
N TRP A 415 5.45 2.67 24.86
CA TRP A 415 5.18 2.92 26.27
C TRP A 415 6.49 3.03 27.04
N GLN A 416 6.45 3.71 28.18
CA GLN A 416 7.57 3.87 29.08
C GLN A 416 7.12 3.83 30.55
N ARG A 417 7.97 3.29 31.42
CA ARG A 417 7.76 3.21 32.85
C ARG A 417 9.08 3.44 33.59
N LEU A 418 9.07 4.32 34.60
CA LEU A 418 10.23 4.62 35.42
C LEU A 418 10.01 4.20 36.87
N THR A 419 11.10 3.71 37.50
CA THR A 419 11.17 3.67 38.96
C THR A 419 11.40 5.06 39.51
N ARG A 420 11.30 5.21 40.84
CA ARG A 420 11.66 6.48 41.50
C ARG A 420 13.13 6.86 41.29
N GLU A 421 14.01 5.87 41.37
CA GLU A 421 15.45 6.04 41.18
C GLU A 421 15.79 6.52 39.77
N ALA A 422 15.19 5.90 38.76
CA ALA A 422 15.34 6.36 37.38
C ALA A 422 14.74 7.75 37.17
N SER A 423 13.58 8.04 37.78
CA SER A 423 12.95 9.36 37.74
C SER A 423 13.83 10.47 38.32
N ARG A 424 14.69 10.14 39.30
CA ARG A 424 15.65 11.10 39.84
C ARG A 424 16.65 11.59 38.79
N THR A 425 17.22 10.69 38.02
CA THR A 425 18.16 11.02 36.95
C THR A 425 17.45 11.69 35.74
N VAL A 426 16.41 11.05 35.25
CA VAL A 426 15.68 11.51 34.06
C VAL A 426 14.97 12.84 34.30
N GLY A 427 14.40 13.03 35.50
CA GLY A 427 13.71 14.28 35.89
C GLY A 427 14.62 15.51 35.87
N GLN A 428 15.86 15.39 36.37
CA GLN A 428 16.83 16.47 36.30
C GLN A 428 17.19 16.86 34.87
N VAL A 429 17.47 15.87 34.03
CA VAL A 429 17.81 16.09 32.63
C VAL A 429 16.62 16.70 31.86
N ALA A 430 15.42 16.15 32.07
CA ALA A 430 14.22 16.67 31.44
C ALA A 430 13.92 18.12 31.85
N ALA A 431 14.09 18.47 33.12
CA ALA A 431 13.91 19.84 33.62
C ALA A 431 14.88 20.82 32.94
N ARG A 432 16.18 20.46 32.87
CA ARG A 432 17.17 21.31 32.22
C ARG A 432 16.95 21.48 30.72
N ILE A 433 16.64 20.40 29.99
CA ILE A 433 16.38 20.49 28.57
C ILE A 433 15.11 21.33 28.32
N SER A 434 14.05 21.11 29.10
CA SER A 434 12.79 21.87 28.95
C SER A 434 13.04 23.38 29.19
N ARG A 435 13.87 23.77 30.14
CA ARG A 435 14.23 25.18 30.36
C ARG A 435 15.09 25.75 29.24
N LEU A 436 16.04 24.98 28.72
CA LEU A 436 16.81 25.36 27.53
C LEU A 436 15.88 25.65 26.35
N GLU A 437 14.79 24.90 26.19
CA GLU A 437 13.78 25.09 25.17
C GLU A 437 12.72 26.17 25.50
N GLY A 438 12.80 26.77 26.70
CA GLY A 438 11.83 27.76 27.19
C GLY A 438 10.49 27.15 27.67
N MET A 439 10.43 25.84 27.87
CA MET A 439 9.23 25.09 28.24
C MET A 439 9.14 24.89 29.76
N GLU A 440 8.95 25.97 30.54
CA GLU A 440 8.92 25.93 31.99
C GLU A 440 7.84 25.01 32.57
N GLY A 441 6.65 24.91 31.92
CA GLY A 441 5.61 23.98 32.35
C GLY A 441 6.08 22.52 32.30
N HIS A 442 6.85 22.14 31.29
CA HIS A 442 7.44 20.80 31.17
C HIS A 442 8.53 20.61 32.25
N ALA A 443 9.41 21.58 32.46
CA ALA A 443 10.43 21.54 33.48
C ALA A 443 9.84 21.26 34.87
N ARG A 444 8.77 21.98 35.25
CA ARG A 444 8.10 21.82 36.54
C ARG A 444 7.52 20.43 36.76
N THR A 445 7.20 19.67 35.70
CA THR A 445 6.74 18.28 35.86
C THR A 445 7.88 17.39 36.43
N GLY A 446 9.13 17.65 36.06
CA GLY A 446 10.31 17.03 36.65
C GLY A 446 10.53 17.50 38.07
N ASP A 447 10.57 18.83 38.29
CA ASP A 447 10.83 19.45 39.61
C ASP A 447 9.88 18.91 40.71
N VAL A 448 8.57 18.86 40.42
CA VAL A 448 7.58 18.38 41.41
C VAL A 448 7.86 16.94 41.83
N ARG A 449 8.29 16.08 40.90
CA ARG A 449 8.61 14.67 41.19
C ARG A 449 9.88 14.58 42.04
N LEU A 450 10.90 15.35 41.70
CA LEU A 450 12.16 15.42 42.45
C LEU A 450 11.93 15.93 43.90
N HIS A 451 11.21 17.02 44.07
CA HIS A 451 10.86 17.55 45.39
C HIS A 451 9.97 16.56 46.17
N LYS A 452 9.01 15.89 45.53
CA LYS A 452 8.13 14.91 46.19
C LYS A 452 8.89 13.70 46.73
N TYR A 453 9.79 13.15 45.92
CA TYR A 453 10.42 11.87 46.24
C TYR A 453 11.80 12.03 46.91
N TYR A 454 12.44 13.19 46.76
CA TYR A 454 13.80 13.49 47.22
C TYR A 454 13.88 14.87 47.89
N SER A 455 12.93 15.16 48.78
CA SER A 455 12.76 16.48 49.42
C SER A 455 13.98 16.98 50.19
N GLN A 456 14.88 16.08 50.59
CA GLN A 456 16.11 16.41 51.32
C GLN A 456 17.31 16.67 50.40
N GLU A 457 17.12 16.48 49.08
CA GLU A 457 18.20 16.68 48.12
C GLU A 457 18.03 18.01 47.37
N ARG A 458 19.16 18.56 46.95
CA ARG A 458 19.22 19.74 46.07
C ARG A 458 19.62 19.29 44.69
N PHE A 459 18.90 19.80 43.68
CA PHE A 459 19.11 19.48 42.28
C PHE A 459 19.49 20.74 41.50
N ASP A 460 20.44 20.61 40.59
CA ASP A 460 20.66 21.60 39.55
C ASP A 460 19.65 21.33 38.42
N LEU A 461 18.61 22.13 38.36
CA LEU A 461 17.50 21.99 37.41
C LEU A 461 17.57 23.01 36.26
N GLY A 462 18.65 23.76 36.17
CA GLY A 462 18.82 24.85 35.22
C GLY A 462 17.94 26.06 35.53
N THR A 463 18.17 27.16 34.85
CA THR A 463 17.39 28.40 34.94
C THR A 463 16.89 28.80 33.56
N LEU A 464 15.84 29.61 33.51
CA LEU A 464 15.32 30.22 32.25
C LEU A 464 16.28 31.29 31.69
N ASP A 465 17.47 31.44 32.26
CA ASP A 465 18.43 32.47 31.89
C ASP A 465 19.01 32.19 30.49
N GLY A 466 18.57 32.97 29.53
CA GLY A 466 19.37 33.21 28.37
C GLY A 466 18.72 33.25 26.98
N HIS A 467 17.41 33.25 26.84
CA HIS A 467 16.82 33.58 25.52
C HIS A 467 15.86 34.76 25.61
N LYS A 468 16.43 35.96 25.86
CA LYS A 468 15.84 37.19 25.30
C LYS A 468 16.06 37.11 23.80
N ARG A 469 15.02 36.72 23.06
CA ARG A 469 14.91 37.07 21.65
C ARG A 469 14.29 38.44 21.51
#